data_a99368368eadddba4afe28c591b918b4
#
_entry.id   a99368368eadddba4afe28c591b918b4
#
_cell.length_a   1.000
_cell.length_b   1.000
_cell.length_c   1.000
_cell.angle_alpha   90.00
_cell.angle_beta   90.00
_cell.angle_gamma   90.00
#
_symmetry.space_group_name_H-M   'P 1'
#
loop_
_entity.id
_entity.type
_entity.pdbx_description
1 polymer ?
#
loop_
_entity_poly.entity_id
_entity_poly.type
_entity_poly.pdbx_seq_one_letter_code
_entity_poly.pdbx_strand_id
1 'polypeptide(L)'
;ELEAETGVEIFRRTNRGIAVTPAGEEFLGYARQVVEQYELMEAKYISKEQSRKKFSVSMQHYTFAVNAFVELVKQFGMDEYEFAVHETKTHQVIEDVRNFKSEIGILYVNEFNRNVLTKMFHEYGLEFHELLNCRIYVYMWKGHPLAKREKITLEELKEYPCLSFEQGGNNSFYFAEEVLSTYEYKRLIKADDRATM
;
A
#
# COMPACT_ATOMS: atom_id res chain seq x y z
N GLU A 1 7.55 -28.62 14.26
CA GLU A 1 8.70 -28.40 15.15
C GLU A 1 8.71 -26.96 15.64
N LEU A 2 8.90 -25.96 14.78
CA LEU A 2 8.91 -24.52 15.11
C LEU A 2 7.64 -24.04 15.84
N GLU A 3 6.45 -24.43 15.36
CA GLU A 3 5.17 -24.09 16.00
C GLU A 3 5.04 -24.68 17.41
N ALA A 4 5.61 -25.87 17.62
CA ALA A 4 5.61 -26.51 18.95
C ALA A 4 6.59 -25.83 19.92
N GLU A 5 7.71 -25.29 19.43
CA GLU A 5 8.69 -24.57 20.23
C GLU A 5 8.23 -23.16 20.59
N THR A 6 7.60 -22.47 19.66
CA THR A 6 7.14 -21.09 19.84
C THR A 6 5.74 -20.98 20.46
N GLY A 7 4.95 -22.06 20.39
CA GLY A 7 3.55 -22.06 20.81
C GLY A 7 2.61 -21.27 19.86
N VAL A 8 3.11 -20.89 18.69
CA VAL A 8 2.37 -20.11 17.70
C VAL A 8 1.92 -21.02 16.56
N GLU A 9 0.63 -21.09 16.30
CA GLU A 9 0.10 -21.74 15.08
C GLU A 9 0.36 -20.80 13.89
N ILE A 10 1.37 -21.11 13.08
CA ILE A 10 1.77 -20.27 11.91
C ILE A 10 0.91 -20.60 10.71
N PHE A 11 0.64 -21.89 10.49
CA PHE A 11 -0.09 -22.39 9.33
C PHE A 11 -1.33 -23.17 9.73
N ARG A 12 -2.44 -22.96 9.03
CA ARG A 12 -3.68 -23.72 9.20
C ARG A 12 -4.07 -24.44 7.92
N ARG A 13 -4.44 -25.68 8.04
CA ARG A 13 -5.03 -26.44 6.91
C ARG A 13 -6.46 -25.98 6.67
N THR A 14 -6.78 -25.69 5.42
CA THR A 14 -8.12 -25.35 4.95
C THR A 14 -8.54 -26.30 3.82
N ASN A 15 -9.81 -26.28 3.45
CA ASN A 15 -10.32 -27.03 2.32
C ASN A 15 -9.71 -26.62 0.96
N ARG A 16 -8.99 -25.49 0.92
CA ARG A 16 -8.31 -24.93 -0.26
C ARG A 16 -6.79 -25.05 -0.20
N GLY A 17 -6.26 -25.71 0.82
CA GLY A 17 -4.81 -25.89 1.02
C GLY A 17 -4.36 -25.37 2.38
N ILE A 18 -3.15 -24.80 2.44
CA ILE A 18 -2.56 -24.24 3.65
C ILE A 18 -2.74 -22.71 3.61
N ALA A 19 -3.16 -22.13 4.71
CA ALA A 19 -3.25 -20.68 4.91
C ALA A 19 -2.39 -20.27 6.11
N VAL A 20 -1.80 -19.08 6.06
CA VAL A 20 -1.11 -18.47 7.21
C VAL A 20 -2.16 -17.95 8.18
N THR A 21 -1.93 -18.09 9.48
CA THR A 21 -2.80 -17.53 10.52
C THR A 21 -2.44 -16.05 10.78
N PRO A 22 -3.30 -15.25 11.42
CA PRO A 22 -2.93 -13.89 11.82
C PRO A 22 -1.68 -13.84 12.72
N ALA A 23 -1.56 -14.77 13.69
CA ALA A 23 -0.37 -14.90 14.52
C ALA A 23 0.84 -15.37 13.70
N GLY A 24 0.62 -16.20 12.68
CA GLY A 24 1.64 -16.62 11.74
C GLY A 24 2.16 -15.47 10.89
N GLU A 25 1.31 -14.56 10.42
CA GLU A 25 1.73 -13.36 9.68
C GLU A 25 2.64 -12.47 10.54
N GLU A 26 2.27 -12.25 11.78
CA GLU A 26 3.09 -11.49 12.74
C GLU A 26 4.44 -12.17 12.98
N PHE A 27 4.43 -13.49 13.24
CA PHE A 27 5.66 -14.27 13.44
C PHE A 27 6.58 -14.21 12.20
N LEU A 28 6.01 -14.37 10.99
CA LEU A 28 6.77 -14.29 9.75
C LEU A 28 7.32 -12.88 9.48
N GLY A 29 6.66 -11.83 9.99
CA GLY A 29 7.18 -10.47 9.98
C GLY A 29 8.51 -10.36 10.74
N TYR A 30 8.54 -10.83 11.98
CA TYR A 30 9.79 -10.87 12.77
C TYR A 30 10.84 -11.80 12.18
N ALA A 31 10.43 -12.95 11.65
CA ALA A 31 11.35 -13.89 11.01
C ALA A 31 12.05 -13.26 9.80
N ARG A 32 11.33 -12.46 8.98
CA ARG A 32 11.95 -11.72 7.87
C ARG A 32 13.02 -10.75 8.35
N GLN A 33 12.77 -10.00 9.42
CA GLN A 33 13.80 -9.10 9.99
C GLN A 33 15.06 -9.85 10.39
N VAL A 34 14.91 -10.99 11.07
CA VAL A 34 16.07 -11.79 11.48
C VAL A 34 16.86 -12.27 10.26
N VAL A 35 16.16 -12.75 9.22
CA VAL A 35 16.81 -13.21 7.99
C VAL A 35 17.53 -12.06 7.30
N GLU A 36 16.91 -10.89 7.18
CA GLU A 36 17.54 -9.70 6.58
C GLU A 36 18.79 -9.25 7.33
N GLN A 37 18.74 -9.23 8.67
CA GLN A 37 19.91 -8.90 9.48
C GLN A 37 21.02 -9.95 9.33
N TYR A 38 20.66 -11.21 9.22
CA TYR A 38 21.60 -12.29 8.95
C TYR A 38 22.24 -12.13 7.56
N GLU A 39 21.45 -11.87 6.50
CA GLU A 39 21.95 -11.64 5.15
C GLU A 39 22.90 -10.43 5.07
N LEU A 40 22.58 -9.34 5.78
CA LEU A 40 23.45 -8.17 5.89
C LEU A 40 24.79 -8.50 6.57
N MET A 41 24.75 -9.28 7.63
CA MET A 41 25.96 -9.75 8.31
C MET A 41 26.80 -10.67 7.42
N GLU A 42 26.14 -11.62 6.74
CA GLU A 42 26.78 -12.55 5.81
C GLU A 42 27.43 -11.80 4.64
N ALA A 43 26.72 -10.87 4.03
CA ALA A 43 27.22 -10.01 2.95
C ALA A 43 28.45 -9.20 3.39
N LYS A 44 28.41 -8.66 4.62
CA LYS A 44 29.48 -7.79 5.16
C LYS A 44 30.73 -8.55 5.57
N TYR A 45 30.58 -9.76 6.10
CA TYR A 45 31.69 -10.45 6.78
C TYR A 45 32.07 -11.80 6.18
N ILE A 46 31.19 -12.47 5.46
CA ILE A 46 31.40 -13.84 4.95
C ILE A 46 31.48 -13.87 3.43
N SER A 47 30.50 -13.29 2.74
CA SER A 47 30.49 -13.29 1.28
C SER A 47 31.21 -12.06 0.74
N LYS A 48 32.21 -12.28 -0.11
CA LYS A 48 32.81 -11.20 -0.90
C LYS A 48 31.96 -10.76 -2.09
N GLU A 49 30.82 -11.41 -2.29
CA GLU A 49 29.85 -11.02 -3.32
C GLU A 49 29.11 -9.78 -2.87
N GLN A 50 28.99 -8.80 -3.75
CA GLN A 50 28.15 -7.60 -3.53
C GLN A 50 26.72 -8.10 -3.31
N SER A 51 26.23 -7.97 -2.07
CA SER A 51 24.84 -8.27 -1.79
C SER A 51 23.97 -7.35 -2.63
N ARG A 52 22.99 -7.91 -3.34
CA ARG A 52 22.00 -7.12 -4.08
C ARG A 52 21.31 -6.16 -3.14
N LYS A 53 21.25 -4.89 -3.52
CA LYS A 53 20.48 -3.90 -2.77
C LYS A 53 19.01 -4.24 -2.89
N LYS A 54 18.35 -4.49 -1.76
CA LYS A 54 16.90 -4.76 -1.71
C LYS A 54 16.17 -3.50 -1.25
N PHE A 55 15.03 -3.22 -1.84
CA PHE A 55 14.15 -2.13 -1.42
C PHE A 55 12.74 -2.37 -1.97
N SER A 56 11.75 -2.27 -1.12
CA SER A 56 10.35 -2.43 -1.49
C SER A 56 9.47 -1.29 -0.98
N VAL A 57 8.50 -0.92 -1.79
CA VAL A 57 7.52 0.13 -1.49
C VAL A 57 6.13 -0.42 -1.73
N SER A 58 5.25 -0.31 -0.74
CA SER A 58 3.81 -0.50 -0.91
C SER A 58 3.10 0.86 -0.99
N MET A 59 2.20 1.02 -1.93
CA MET A 59 1.53 2.29 -2.15
C MET A 59 0.08 2.11 -2.61
N GLN A 60 -0.74 3.12 -2.35
CA GLN A 60 -2.01 3.27 -3.05
C GLN A 60 -1.77 3.62 -4.53
N HIS A 61 -2.81 3.77 -5.31
CA HIS A 61 -2.74 3.93 -6.78
C HIS A 61 -2.28 5.34 -7.21
N TYR A 62 -0.99 5.68 -6.96
CA TYR A 62 -0.42 7.00 -7.22
C TYR A 62 0.62 7.03 -8.32
N THR A 63 0.31 7.69 -9.42
CA THR A 63 1.26 7.88 -10.54
C THR A 63 2.54 8.60 -10.12
N PHE A 64 2.46 9.59 -9.20
CA PHE A 64 3.64 10.31 -8.76
C PHE A 64 4.63 9.40 -8.01
N ALA A 65 4.11 8.47 -7.21
CA ALA A 65 4.94 7.54 -6.45
C ALA A 65 5.61 6.50 -7.37
N VAL A 66 4.89 6.02 -8.39
CA VAL A 66 5.48 5.15 -9.43
C VAL A 66 6.57 5.89 -10.19
N ASN A 67 6.36 7.15 -10.58
CA ASN A 67 7.37 7.95 -11.25
C ASN A 67 8.62 8.16 -10.38
N ALA A 68 8.43 8.45 -9.08
CA ALA A 68 9.54 8.58 -8.13
C ALA A 68 10.33 7.27 -7.99
N PHE A 69 9.63 6.13 -7.95
CA PHE A 69 10.27 4.81 -7.93
C PHE A 69 11.08 4.55 -9.21
N VAL A 70 10.55 4.89 -10.38
CA VAL A 70 11.28 4.77 -11.66
C VAL A 70 12.54 5.65 -11.66
N GLU A 71 12.46 6.88 -11.16
CA GLU A 71 13.64 7.76 -11.06
C GLU A 71 14.67 7.22 -10.06
N LEU A 72 14.23 6.63 -8.95
CA LEU A 72 15.09 5.93 -8.01
C LEU A 72 15.85 4.79 -8.72
N VAL A 73 15.15 3.92 -9.44
CA VAL A 73 15.75 2.79 -10.17
C VAL A 73 16.80 3.28 -11.17
N LYS A 74 16.56 4.36 -11.90
CA LYS A 74 17.51 4.94 -12.86
C LYS A 74 18.83 5.38 -12.20
N GLN A 75 18.81 5.80 -10.92
CA GLN A 75 20.01 6.23 -10.20
C GLN A 75 20.96 5.06 -9.89
N PHE A 76 20.45 3.84 -9.82
CA PHE A 76 21.26 2.65 -9.57
C PHE A 76 21.96 2.12 -10.83
N GLY A 77 21.49 2.50 -12.02
CA GLY A 77 22.15 2.17 -13.29
C GLY A 77 22.32 0.67 -13.51
N MET A 78 23.58 0.22 -13.53
CA MET A 78 23.96 -1.19 -13.77
C MET A 78 24.29 -1.95 -12.48
N ASP A 79 24.13 -1.33 -11.32
CA ASP A 79 24.34 -2.01 -10.03
C ASP A 79 23.33 -3.16 -9.86
N GLU A 80 23.74 -4.19 -9.14
CA GLU A 80 22.81 -5.29 -8.81
C GLU A 80 21.83 -4.84 -7.73
N TYR A 81 20.53 -4.98 -8.00
CA TYR A 81 19.46 -4.69 -7.06
C TYR A 81 18.26 -5.63 -7.24
N GLU A 82 17.45 -5.69 -6.21
CA GLU A 82 16.14 -6.33 -6.19
C GLU A 82 15.13 -5.35 -5.57
N PHE A 83 14.45 -4.59 -6.42
CA PHE A 83 13.49 -3.59 -5.99
C PHE A 83 12.07 -4.02 -6.32
N ALA A 84 11.15 -3.82 -5.40
CA ALA A 84 9.75 -4.14 -5.57
C ALA A 84 8.86 -2.92 -5.35
N VAL A 85 7.81 -2.79 -6.14
CA VAL A 85 6.75 -1.81 -5.96
C VAL A 85 5.41 -2.54 -5.97
N HIS A 86 4.61 -2.33 -4.93
CA HIS A 86 3.30 -2.93 -4.76
C HIS A 86 2.24 -1.83 -4.76
N GLU A 87 1.43 -1.76 -5.82
CA GLU A 87 0.20 -0.96 -5.79
C GLU A 87 -0.90 -1.80 -5.16
N THR A 88 -1.48 -1.30 -4.06
CA THR A 88 -2.43 -2.09 -3.30
C THR A 88 -3.35 -1.22 -2.43
N LYS A 89 -4.28 -1.84 -1.75
CA LYS A 89 -5.30 -1.22 -0.90
C LYS A 89 -4.68 -0.61 0.35
N THR A 90 -5.30 0.44 0.89
CA THR A 90 -4.80 1.19 2.05
C THR A 90 -4.42 0.30 3.23
N HIS A 91 -5.30 -0.62 3.60
CA HIS A 91 -5.02 -1.55 4.71
C HIS A 91 -3.80 -2.42 4.40
N GLN A 92 -3.67 -2.91 3.15
CA GLN A 92 -2.55 -3.75 2.74
C GLN A 92 -1.23 -2.97 2.73
N VAL A 93 -1.24 -1.69 2.36
CA VAL A 93 -0.04 -0.83 2.47
C VAL A 93 0.47 -0.80 3.92
N ILE A 94 -0.44 -0.62 4.88
CA ILE A 94 -0.09 -0.59 6.31
C ILE A 94 0.44 -1.94 6.78
N GLU A 95 -0.23 -3.04 6.41
CA GLU A 95 0.19 -4.39 6.77
C GLU A 95 1.53 -4.78 6.12
N ASP A 96 1.78 -4.38 4.88
CA ASP A 96 3.03 -4.66 4.20
C ASP A 96 4.23 -4.02 4.92
N VAL A 97 4.07 -2.79 5.44
CA VAL A 97 5.12 -2.13 6.22
C VAL A 97 5.23 -2.72 7.63
N ARG A 98 4.09 -2.96 8.30
CA ARG A 98 4.06 -3.61 9.61
C ARG A 98 4.79 -4.96 9.60
N ASN A 99 4.57 -5.75 8.56
CA ASN A 99 5.13 -7.10 8.42
C ASN A 99 6.46 -7.13 7.66
N PHE A 100 7.11 -5.98 7.48
CA PHE A 100 8.42 -5.85 6.80
C PHE A 100 8.47 -6.45 5.40
N LYS A 101 7.35 -6.48 4.71
CA LYS A 101 7.28 -6.83 3.29
C LYS A 101 7.69 -5.63 2.43
N SER A 102 7.52 -4.42 2.96
CA SER A 102 7.95 -3.17 2.35
C SER A 102 8.56 -2.26 3.40
N GLU A 103 9.66 -1.58 3.06
CA GLU A 103 10.34 -0.64 3.94
C GLU A 103 9.56 0.67 4.07
N ILE A 104 8.80 1.02 3.02
CA ILE A 104 8.02 2.26 2.97
C ILE A 104 6.60 1.98 2.50
N GLY A 105 5.64 2.64 3.16
CA GLY A 105 4.24 2.72 2.73
C GLY A 105 3.89 4.14 2.29
N ILE A 106 3.26 4.30 1.13
CA ILE A 106 2.76 5.60 0.65
C ILE A 106 1.25 5.56 0.58
N LEU A 107 0.60 6.39 1.39
CA LEU A 107 -0.85 6.44 1.49
C LEU A 107 -1.37 7.85 1.70
N TYR A 108 -2.67 8.03 1.51
CA TYR A 108 -3.36 9.30 1.64
C TYR A 108 -3.99 9.45 3.03
N VAL A 109 -3.71 10.60 3.65
CA VAL A 109 -4.32 10.99 4.93
C VAL A 109 -5.05 12.32 4.76
N ASN A 110 -6.29 12.41 5.24
CA ASN A 110 -7.09 13.61 5.28
C ASN A 110 -7.67 13.83 6.69
N GLU A 111 -8.44 14.90 6.89
CA GLU A 111 -9.05 15.19 8.19
C GLU A 111 -10.00 14.09 8.68
N PHE A 112 -10.71 13.43 7.76
CA PHE A 112 -11.68 12.38 8.08
C PHE A 112 -11.02 11.10 8.58
N ASN A 113 -9.96 10.63 7.90
CA ASN A 113 -9.32 9.35 8.21
C ASN A 113 -8.12 9.47 9.17
N ARG A 114 -7.59 10.67 9.39
CA ARG A 114 -6.37 10.94 10.18
C ARG A 114 -6.37 10.25 11.54
N ASN A 115 -7.42 10.43 12.32
CA ASN A 115 -7.47 9.90 13.68
C ASN A 115 -7.42 8.37 13.71
N VAL A 116 -8.12 7.71 12.77
CA VAL A 116 -8.15 6.25 12.67
C VAL A 116 -6.80 5.72 12.21
N LEU A 117 -6.23 6.29 11.15
CA LEU A 117 -4.95 5.85 10.62
C LEU A 117 -3.80 6.12 11.58
N THR A 118 -3.77 7.29 12.24
CA THR A 118 -2.73 7.62 13.23
C THR A 118 -2.77 6.65 14.42
N LYS A 119 -3.98 6.26 14.88
CA LYS A 119 -4.11 5.24 15.92
C LYS A 119 -3.53 3.91 15.47
N MET A 120 -3.85 3.46 14.26
CA MET A 120 -3.30 2.22 13.70
C MET A 120 -1.77 2.29 13.57
N PHE A 121 -1.21 3.40 13.09
CA PHE A 121 0.24 3.57 12.99
C PHE A 121 0.89 3.42 14.35
N HIS A 122 0.35 4.07 15.37
CA HIS A 122 0.86 3.96 16.74
C HIS A 122 0.76 2.53 17.28
N GLU A 123 -0.37 1.86 17.09
CA GLU A 123 -0.58 0.46 17.54
C GLU A 123 0.37 -0.52 16.85
N TYR A 124 0.76 -0.23 15.61
CA TYR A 124 1.66 -1.07 14.82
C TYR A 124 3.13 -0.63 14.90
N GLY A 125 3.44 0.40 15.68
CA GLY A 125 4.81 0.91 15.81
C GLY A 125 5.34 1.59 14.54
N LEU A 126 4.44 2.12 13.71
CA LEU A 126 4.80 2.80 12.46
C LEU A 126 4.90 4.31 12.66
N GLU A 127 5.88 4.93 12.02
CA GLU A 127 6.02 6.38 11.93
C GLU A 127 5.38 6.93 10.66
N PHE A 128 4.61 8.01 10.79
CA PHE A 128 4.03 8.72 9.65
C PHE A 128 4.74 10.05 9.41
N HIS A 129 5.26 10.22 8.20
CA HIS A 129 5.90 11.45 7.74
C HIS A 129 5.09 12.05 6.58
N GLU A 130 4.69 13.33 6.72
CA GLU A 130 4.02 14.05 5.66
C GLU A 130 4.98 14.29 4.49
N LEU A 131 4.65 13.75 3.31
CA LEU A 131 5.46 13.89 2.11
C LEU A 131 5.11 15.15 1.31
N LEU A 132 3.82 15.38 1.09
CA LEU A 132 3.30 16.54 0.37
C LEU A 132 1.81 16.77 0.66
N ASN A 133 1.38 18.02 0.49
CA ASN A 133 -0.02 18.40 0.53
C ASN A 133 -0.56 18.55 -0.89
N CYS A 134 -1.67 17.85 -1.17
CA CYS A 134 -2.31 17.85 -2.48
C CYS A 134 -3.65 18.59 -2.46
N ARG A 135 -3.97 19.25 -3.56
CA ARG A 135 -5.33 19.71 -3.85
C ARG A 135 -6.12 18.58 -4.50
N ILE A 136 -7.43 18.60 -4.27
CA ILE A 136 -8.36 17.64 -4.86
C ILE A 136 -8.76 18.13 -6.25
N TYR A 137 -8.72 17.23 -7.22
CA TYR A 137 -9.18 17.47 -8.58
C TYR A 137 -10.10 16.34 -9.03
N VAL A 138 -11.03 16.67 -9.91
CA VAL A 138 -11.85 15.66 -10.58
C VAL A 138 -11.06 15.09 -11.77
N TYR A 139 -10.84 13.80 -11.76
CA TYR A 139 -10.23 13.08 -12.88
C TYR A 139 -11.33 12.57 -13.81
N MET A 140 -11.21 12.88 -15.11
CA MET A 140 -12.16 12.45 -16.14
C MET A 140 -11.49 12.38 -17.52
N TRP A 141 -12.04 11.60 -18.42
CA TRP A 141 -11.53 11.53 -19.77
C TRP A 141 -11.78 12.83 -20.55
N LYS A 142 -10.92 13.12 -21.55
CA LYS A 142 -10.93 14.41 -22.29
C LYS A 142 -12.24 14.75 -23.04
N GLY A 143 -13.04 13.75 -23.40
CA GLY A 143 -14.32 13.92 -24.05
C GLY A 143 -15.52 14.00 -23.10
N HIS A 144 -15.29 13.97 -21.77
CA HIS A 144 -16.37 14.09 -20.82
C HIS A 144 -17.09 15.45 -20.95
N PRO A 145 -18.43 15.53 -20.82
CA PRO A 145 -19.18 16.79 -20.97
C PRO A 145 -18.68 17.92 -20.06
N LEU A 146 -18.16 17.59 -18.90
CA LEU A 146 -17.61 18.56 -17.93
C LEU A 146 -16.12 18.87 -18.15
N ALA A 147 -15.40 18.19 -19.06
CA ALA A 147 -13.95 18.31 -19.21
C ALA A 147 -13.45 19.71 -19.59
N LYS A 148 -14.31 20.55 -20.16
CA LYS A 148 -13.99 21.95 -20.56
C LYS A 148 -14.37 22.98 -19.49
N ARG A 149 -14.94 22.56 -18.37
CA ARG A 149 -15.37 23.46 -17.29
C ARG A 149 -14.17 23.84 -16.43
N GLU A 150 -14.02 25.12 -16.14
CA GLU A 150 -12.99 25.62 -15.22
C GLU A 150 -13.28 25.25 -13.76
N LYS A 151 -14.56 25.16 -13.42
CA LYS A 151 -15.04 24.77 -12.08
C LYS A 151 -16.18 23.78 -12.24
N ILE A 152 -16.15 22.76 -11.40
CA ILE A 152 -17.16 21.70 -11.36
C ILE A 152 -17.68 21.61 -9.94
N THR A 153 -18.99 21.57 -9.79
CA THR A 153 -19.67 21.41 -8.49
C THR A 153 -19.97 19.93 -8.22
N LEU A 154 -20.16 19.59 -6.95
CA LEU A 154 -20.58 18.23 -6.58
C LEU A 154 -21.95 17.87 -7.15
N GLU A 155 -22.85 18.84 -7.28
CA GLU A 155 -24.17 18.63 -7.87
C GLU A 155 -24.09 18.23 -9.35
N GLU A 156 -23.17 18.86 -10.11
CA GLU A 156 -22.94 18.49 -11.51
C GLU A 156 -22.36 17.07 -11.65
N LEU A 157 -21.55 16.63 -10.67
CA LEU A 157 -20.98 15.27 -10.66
C LEU A 157 -22.00 14.19 -10.36
N LYS A 158 -23.07 14.48 -9.64
CA LYS A 158 -24.14 13.50 -9.28
C LYS A 158 -24.80 12.84 -10.50
N GLU A 159 -24.80 13.51 -11.63
CA GLU A 159 -25.41 12.99 -12.86
C GLU A 159 -24.55 11.95 -13.57
N TYR A 160 -23.30 11.77 -13.14
CA TYR A 160 -22.33 10.84 -13.72
C TYR A 160 -21.97 9.71 -12.77
N PRO A 161 -21.56 8.54 -13.27
CA PRO A 161 -20.98 7.50 -12.45
C PRO A 161 -19.67 7.95 -11.82
N CYS A 162 -19.46 7.64 -10.53
CA CYS A 162 -18.18 7.78 -9.85
C CYS A 162 -17.40 6.47 -9.98
N LEU A 163 -16.10 6.56 -10.27
CA LEU A 163 -15.18 5.44 -10.18
C LEU A 163 -14.43 5.53 -8.85
N SER A 164 -14.24 4.41 -8.20
CA SER A 164 -13.59 4.31 -6.89
C SER A 164 -12.77 3.02 -6.82
N PHE A 165 -11.68 3.05 -6.05
CA PHE A 165 -10.91 1.84 -5.79
C PHE A 165 -11.59 0.95 -4.75
N GLU A 166 -11.63 -0.37 -5.05
CA GLU A 166 -12.18 -1.39 -4.16
C GLU A 166 -11.22 -1.65 -2.99
N GLN A 167 -11.68 -1.48 -1.75
CA GLN A 167 -10.88 -1.72 -0.55
C GLN A 167 -11.01 -3.16 0.01
N GLY A 168 -11.74 -4.03 -0.67
CA GLY A 168 -11.90 -5.43 -0.31
C GLY A 168 -12.65 -5.66 0.99
N GLY A 169 -12.23 -6.67 1.77
CA GLY A 169 -12.89 -7.04 3.03
C GLY A 169 -12.82 -5.96 4.12
N ASN A 170 -11.87 -5.06 4.02
CA ASN A 170 -11.70 -3.89 4.91
C ASN A 170 -12.37 -2.64 4.32
N ASN A 171 -13.57 -2.79 3.75
CA ASN A 171 -14.29 -1.73 3.04
C ASN A 171 -14.84 -0.66 4.00
N SER A 172 -13.95 -0.06 4.79
CA SER A 172 -14.26 1.10 5.64
C SER A 172 -13.99 2.38 4.88
N PHE A 173 -14.85 3.37 5.02
CA PHE A 173 -14.63 4.71 4.45
C PHE A 173 -13.29 5.36 4.86
N TYR A 174 -12.74 4.96 6.00
CA TYR A 174 -11.43 5.43 6.45
C TYR A 174 -10.26 4.93 5.60
N PHE A 175 -10.45 3.83 4.87
CA PHE A 175 -9.44 3.27 3.97
C PHE A 175 -9.63 3.67 2.51
N ALA A 176 -10.71 4.39 2.19
CA ALA A 176 -10.94 4.84 0.82
C ALA A 176 -9.83 5.78 0.35
N GLU A 177 -9.45 5.64 -0.92
CA GLU A 177 -8.44 6.48 -1.55
C GLU A 177 -9.02 7.81 -2.04
N GLU A 178 -10.35 7.86 -2.19
CA GLU A 178 -11.08 9.03 -2.62
C GLU A 178 -11.47 9.92 -1.44
N VAL A 179 -11.26 11.22 -1.59
CA VAL A 179 -11.55 12.21 -0.55
C VAL A 179 -13.02 12.28 -0.18
N LEU A 180 -13.89 12.07 -1.15
CA LEU A 180 -15.35 12.13 -0.99
C LEU A 180 -15.96 10.74 -0.75
N SER A 181 -15.25 9.86 -0.07
CA SER A 181 -15.67 8.48 0.20
C SER A 181 -16.99 8.37 0.98
N THR A 182 -17.33 9.37 1.80
CA THR A 182 -18.58 9.42 2.56
C THR A 182 -19.76 10.00 1.78
N TYR A 183 -19.52 10.46 0.54
CA TYR A 183 -20.56 11.01 -0.29
C TYR A 183 -21.44 9.92 -0.92
N GLU A 184 -22.76 10.10 -0.91
CA GLU A 184 -23.69 9.15 -1.52
C GLU A 184 -23.74 9.34 -3.04
N TYR A 185 -23.17 8.39 -3.76
CA TYR A 185 -23.20 8.36 -5.21
C TYR A 185 -24.39 7.52 -5.70
N LYS A 186 -25.20 8.07 -6.61
CA LYS A 186 -26.30 7.30 -7.27
C LYS A 186 -25.77 6.16 -8.12
N ARG A 187 -24.57 6.31 -8.68
CA ARG A 187 -23.90 5.33 -9.54
C ARG A 187 -22.43 5.26 -9.14
N LEU A 188 -22.02 4.10 -8.65
CA LEU A 188 -20.65 3.86 -8.21
C LEU A 188 -20.12 2.63 -8.93
N ILE A 189 -18.94 2.76 -9.53
CA ILE A 189 -18.21 1.66 -10.17
C ILE A 189 -16.93 1.48 -9.35
N LYS A 190 -16.69 0.26 -8.88
CA LYS A 190 -15.49 -0.09 -8.13
C LYS A 190 -14.54 -0.87 -9.02
N ALA A 191 -13.26 -0.54 -8.97
CA ALA A 191 -12.19 -1.21 -9.69
C ALA A 191 -11.06 -1.57 -8.73
N ASP A 192 -10.35 -2.66 -9.03
CA ASP A 192 -9.24 -3.15 -8.20
C ASP A 192 -7.88 -2.63 -8.65
N ASP A 193 -7.80 -2.12 -9.87
CA ASP A 193 -6.54 -1.71 -10.47
C ASP A 193 -6.69 -0.43 -11.30
N ARG A 194 -5.57 0.24 -11.53
CA ARG A 194 -5.51 1.50 -12.28
C ARG A 194 -5.76 1.33 -13.78
N ALA A 195 -5.43 0.19 -14.35
CA ALA A 195 -5.60 -0.03 -15.78
C ALA A 195 -7.08 -0.18 -16.15
N THR A 196 -7.91 -0.60 -15.19
CA THR A 196 -9.37 -0.71 -15.31
C THR A 196 -10.07 0.65 -15.14
N MET A 197 -9.48 1.59 -14.40
CA MET A 197 -9.97 2.96 -14.18
C MET A 197 -9.68 3.86 -15.40
#